data_334ae73f15cfe5b31055accd5d955284
#
_entry.id   334ae73f15cfe5b31055accd5d955284
#
_cell.length_a   1.000
_cell.length_b   1.000
_cell.length_c   1.000
_cell.angle_alpha   90.00
_cell.angle_beta   90.00
_cell.angle_gamma   90.00
#
_symmetry.space_group_name_H-M   'P 1'
#
loop_
_entity.id
_entity.type
_entity.pdbx_description
1 polymer ?
#
loop_
_entity_poly.entity_id
_entity_poly.type
_entity_poly.pdbx_seq_one_letter_code
_entity_poly.pdbx_strand_id
1 'polypeptide(L)'
;MSELKGQAGRGAKTRAAIVDAALDVFALRGFRGSALADVAEKVGLTPAGILYHFGSKEALLVAVIAERDHRAGGLVADAPGEEGLATLRQIVVFARQSEQEPGLAALHTVLQVESFEPGTPAHQYFHDRSRFVRAWVEHILVASQRAGEVRPDVDCKAKAAEFIAFLEGAAVLWLIDPAVSLVDLYQNFVDSFIEVISA
;
A
#
# COMPACT_ATOMS: atom_id res chain seq x y z
N MET A 1 27.08 26.74 10.58
CA MET A 1 25.69 26.40 10.20
C MET A 1 25.56 25.81 8.79
N SER A 2 26.43 26.11 7.85
CA SER A 2 26.39 25.58 6.45
C SER A 2 26.77 24.09 6.36
N GLU A 3 27.76 23.63 7.12
CA GLU A 3 28.25 22.23 7.06
C GLU A 3 27.25 21.22 7.63
N LEU A 4 26.51 21.57 8.68
CA LEU A 4 25.47 20.73 9.28
C LEU A 4 24.29 20.51 8.32
N LYS A 5 23.92 21.52 7.51
CA LYS A 5 22.89 21.37 6.46
C LYS A 5 23.39 20.48 5.31
N GLY A 6 24.66 20.52 4.96
CA GLY A 6 25.26 19.66 3.93
C GLY A 6 25.37 18.18 4.36
N GLN A 7 25.61 17.91 5.63
CA GLN A 7 25.63 16.55 6.18
C GLN A 7 24.23 15.94 6.28
N ALA A 8 23.25 16.69 6.76
CA ALA A 8 21.85 16.26 6.83
C ALA A 8 21.30 15.92 5.42
N GLY A 9 21.61 16.72 4.41
CA GLY A 9 21.21 16.47 3.03
C GLY A 9 21.85 15.24 2.40
N ARG A 10 23.13 14.95 2.72
CA ARG A 10 23.81 13.72 2.26
C ARG A 10 23.22 12.48 2.92
N GLY A 11 22.95 12.53 4.24
CA GLY A 11 22.33 11.43 4.95
C GLY A 11 20.96 11.08 4.41
N ALA A 12 20.12 12.09 4.10
CA ALA A 12 18.80 11.89 3.51
C ALA A 12 18.87 11.24 2.11
N LYS A 13 19.79 11.70 1.25
CA LYS A 13 20.02 11.10 -0.08
C LYS A 13 20.50 9.66 0.01
N THR A 14 21.41 9.35 0.92
CA THR A 14 21.88 7.99 1.15
C THR A 14 20.73 7.10 1.66
N ARG A 15 19.91 7.59 2.58
CA ARG A 15 18.74 6.86 3.10
C ARG A 15 17.76 6.55 1.97
N ALA A 16 17.44 7.49 1.09
CA ALA A 16 16.58 7.27 -0.06
C ALA A 16 17.15 6.20 -1.01
N ALA A 17 18.45 6.29 -1.35
CA ALA A 17 19.10 5.30 -2.20
C ALA A 17 19.08 3.89 -1.60
N ILE A 18 19.20 3.75 -0.29
CA ILE A 18 19.08 2.45 0.40
C ILE A 18 17.66 1.91 0.27
N VAL A 19 16.63 2.76 0.43
CA VAL A 19 15.22 2.34 0.29
C VAL A 19 14.94 1.89 -1.15
N ASP A 20 15.42 2.63 -2.15
CA ASP A 20 15.26 2.27 -3.57
C ASP A 20 15.90 0.91 -3.87
N ALA A 21 17.13 0.68 -3.43
CA ALA A 21 17.81 -0.59 -3.61
C ALA A 21 17.09 -1.75 -2.88
N ALA A 22 16.56 -1.47 -1.69
CA ALA A 22 15.82 -2.47 -0.91
C ALA A 22 14.45 -2.79 -1.53
N LEU A 23 13.75 -1.82 -2.16
CA LEU A 23 12.55 -2.07 -2.97
C LEU A 23 12.82 -3.15 -4.02
N ASP A 24 13.88 -3.00 -4.81
CA ASP A 24 14.23 -3.96 -5.85
C ASP A 24 14.57 -5.35 -5.28
N VAL A 25 15.39 -5.38 -4.20
CA VAL A 25 15.83 -6.64 -3.59
C VAL A 25 14.65 -7.40 -3.00
N PHE A 26 13.76 -6.69 -2.28
CA PHE A 26 12.60 -7.31 -1.64
C PHE A 26 11.53 -7.72 -2.66
N ALA A 27 11.38 -6.98 -3.76
CA ALA A 27 10.48 -7.37 -4.85
C ALA A 27 10.89 -8.68 -5.52
N LEU A 28 12.21 -8.93 -5.65
CA LEU A 28 12.74 -10.12 -6.30
C LEU A 28 12.79 -11.36 -5.40
N ARG A 29 13.10 -11.19 -4.12
CA ARG A 29 13.44 -12.29 -3.20
C ARG A 29 12.55 -12.38 -1.97
N GLY A 30 11.59 -11.49 -1.82
CA GLY A 30 10.84 -11.30 -0.58
C GLY A 30 11.72 -10.73 0.56
N PHE A 31 11.10 -10.37 1.67
CA PHE A 31 11.84 -9.90 2.84
C PHE A 31 12.66 -11.01 3.49
N ARG A 32 12.07 -12.20 3.68
CA ARG A 32 12.72 -13.33 4.35
C ARG A 32 13.90 -13.88 3.54
N GLY A 33 13.75 -13.94 2.21
CA GLY A 33 14.78 -14.47 1.29
C GLY A 33 15.93 -13.52 0.99
N SER A 34 15.90 -12.26 1.45
CA SER A 34 16.91 -11.23 1.19
C SER A 34 17.86 -11.02 2.38
N ALA A 35 19.08 -10.56 2.10
CA ALA A 35 20.05 -10.15 3.12
C ALA A 35 20.36 -8.65 3.01
N LEU A 36 20.77 -8.02 4.14
CA LEU A 36 21.25 -6.64 4.11
C LEU A 36 22.49 -6.48 3.20
N ALA A 37 23.27 -7.55 3.00
CA ALA A 37 24.41 -7.57 2.09
C ALA A 37 23.98 -7.33 0.63
N ASP A 38 22.83 -7.89 0.20
CA ASP A 38 22.30 -7.71 -1.16
C ASP A 38 21.94 -6.23 -1.43
N VAL A 39 21.37 -5.56 -0.43
CA VAL A 39 21.04 -4.13 -0.49
C VAL A 39 22.31 -3.28 -0.46
N ALA A 40 23.24 -3.62 0.44
CA ALA A 40 24.49 -2.88 0.62
C ALA A 40 25.35 -2.90 -0.65
N GLU A 41 25.44 -4.04 -1.34
CA GLU A 41 26.16 -4.19 -2.61
C GLU A 41 25.62 -3.22 -3.68
N LYS A 42 24.28 -3.11 -3.80
CA LYS A 42 23.64 -2.22 -4.79
C LYS A 42 23.97 -0.73 -4.58
N VAL A 43 24.16 -0.32 -3.34
CA VAL A 43 24.41 1.10 -3.00
C VAL A 43 25.88 1.42 -2.68
N GLY A 44 26.78 0.44 -2.82
CA GLY A 44 28.21 0.61 -2.52
C GLY A 44 28.51 0.85 -1.04
N LEU A 45 27.69 0.26 -0.14
CA LEU A 45 27.85 0.34 1.31
C LEU A 45 28.20 -1.03 1.91
N THR A 46 28.43 -1.05 3.20
CA THR A 46 28.51 -2.28 3.99
C THR A 46 27.17 -2.55 4.69
N PRO A 47 26.88 -3.80 5.10
CA PRO A 47 25.68 -4.09 5.93
C PRO A 47 25.63 -3.24 7.21
N ALA A 48 26.77 -2.96 7.84
CA ALA A 48 26.87 -2.05 8.98
C ALA A 48 26.46 -0.61 8.63
N GLY A 49 26.79 -0.15 7.42
CA GLY A 49 26.35 1.14 6.88
C GLY A 49 24.84 1.22 6.73
N ILE A 50 24.20 0.15 6.26
CA ILE A 50 22.72 0.07 6.20
C ILE A 50 22.13 0.14 7.61
N LEU A 51 22.67 -0.65 8.56
CA LEU A 51 22.21 -0.65 9.96
C LEU A 51 22.41 0.70 10.65
N TYR A 52 23.45 1.45 10.31
CA TYR A 52 23.63 2.81 10.80
C TYR A 52 22.47 3.73 10.42
N HIS A 53 21.90 3.58 9.21
CA HIS A 53 20.80 4.40 8.73
C HIS A 53 19.42 3.94 9.23
N PHE A 54 19.23 2.64 9.47
CA PHE A 54 17.90 2.06 9.75
C PHE A 54 17.79 1.33 11.09
N GLY A 55 18.90 1.00 11.71
CA GLY A 55 18.92 0.26 12.99
C GLY A 55 18.72 -1.25 12.82
N SER A 56 17.75 -1.68 12.01
CA SER A 56 17.48 -3.09 11.74
C SER A 56 16.96 -3.32 10.31
N LYS A 57 16.93 -4.60 9.89
CA LYS A 57 16.34 -5.01 8.62
C LYS A 57 14.83 -4.77 8.59
N GLU A 58 14.16 -4.96 9.73
CA GLU A 58 12.72 -4.73 9.91
C GLU A 58 12.39 -3.23 9.81
N ALA A 59 13.21 -2.36 10.37
CA ALA A 59 13.02 -0.91 10.23
C ALA A 59 13.25 -0.44 8.77
N LEU A 60 14.18 -1.07 8.05
CA LEU A 60 14.32 -0.86 6.60
C LEU A 60 13.07 -1.33 5.85
N LEU A 61 12.51 -2.50 6.19
CA LEU A 61 11.28 -3.00 5.60
C LEU A 61 10.13 -2.00 5.75
N VAL A 62 9.89 -1.46 6.95
CA VAL A 62 8.84 -0.45 7.19
C VAL A 62 9.05 0.78 6.31
N ALA A 63 10.31 1.24 6.15
CA ALA A 63 10.62 2.36 5.27
C ALA A 63 10.36 2.05 3.78
N VAL A 64 10.65 0.81 3.35
CA VAL A 64 10.36 0.33 1.99
C VAL A 64 8.86 0.29 1.72
N ILE A 65 8.07 -0.22 2.67
CA ILE A 65 6.60 -0.28 2.52
C ILE A 65 6.01 1.14 2.45
N ALA A 66 6.48 2.04 3.31
CA ALA A 66 6.03 3.44 3.31
C ALA A 66 6.37 4.16 1.99
N GLU A 67 7.57 3.95 1.46
CA GLU A 67 7.99 4.50 0.15
C GLU A 67 7.16 3.91 -1.00
N ARG A 68 6.89 2.61 -0.96
CA ARG A 68 6.02 1.96 -1.93
C ARG A 68 4.62 2.57 -1.91
N ASP A 69 4.02 2.74 -0.73
CA ASP A 69 2.69 3.35 -0.60
C ASP A 69 2.69 4.80 -1.10
N HIS A 70 3.77 5.54 -0.86
CA HIS A 70 3.93 6.90 -1.37
C HIS A 70 3.97 6.92 -2.92
N ARG A 71 4.74 6.03 -3.55
CA ARG A 71 4.81 5.91 -5.04
C ARG A 71 3.50 5.46 -5.66
N ALA A 72 2.76 4.60 -4.98
CA ALA A 72 1.43 4.18 -5.42
C ALA A 72 0.33 5.26 -5.24
N GLY A 73 0.70 6.53 -5.04
CA GLY A 73 -0.25 7.64 -4.91
C GLY A 73 -0.77 7.87 -3.50
N GLY A 74 -0.13 7.28 -2.51
CA GLY A 74 -0.57 7.34 -1.12
C GLY A 74 -1.79 6.45 -0.85
N LEU A 75 -2.16 6.34 0.42
CA LEU A 75 -3.41 5.71 0.83
C LEU A 75 -4.54 6.71 0.62
N VAL A 76 -5.21 6.64 -0.53
CA VAL A 76 -6.51 7.30 -0.78
C VAL A 76 -6.63 8.72 -0.19
N ALA A 77 -5.54 9.46 -0.14
CA ALA A 77 -5.52 10.82 0.35
C ALA A 77 -5.57 11.78 -0.83
N ASP A 78 -6.57 12.67 -0.80
CA ASP A 78 -6.62 13.90 -1.60
C ASP A 78 -6.89 13.79 -3.10
N ALA A 79 -7.74 12.86 -3.59
CA ALA A 79 -8.33 13.08 -4.88
C ALA A 79 -9.44 14.12 -4.74
N PRO A 80 -9.24 15.36 -5.20
CA PRO A 80 -10.25 16.39 -5.12
C PRO A 80 -11.38 16.10 -6.11
N GLY A 81 -12.62 16.14 -5.65
CA GLY A 81 -13.75 16.40 -6.52
C GLY A 81 -14.89 15.39 -6.58
N GLU A 82 -14.79 14.21 -6.00
CA GLU A 82 -15.94 13.31 -5.90
C GLU A 82 -16.41 13.21 -4.45
N GLU A 83 -17.71 13.41 -4.23
CA GLU A 83 -18.36 13.27 -2.93
C GLU A 83 -19.24 12.00 -2.92
N GLY A 84 -19.56 11.50 -1.73
CA GLY A 84 -20.43 10.34 -1.58
C GLY A 84 -19.84 9.05 -2.14
N LEU A 85 -20.71 8.17 -2.63
CA LEU A 85 -20.34 6.86 -3.17
C LEU A 85 -19.42 6.92 -4.39
N ALA A 86 -19.48 8.01 -5.18
CA ALA A 86 -18.62 8.18 -6.34
C ALA A 86 -17.11 8.17 -5.97
N THR A 87 -16.77 8.60 -4.74
CA THR A 87 -15.40 8.56 -4.21
C THR A 87 -14.79 7.15 -4.24
N LEU A 88 -15.60 6.10 -4.10
CA LEU A 88 -15.12 4.72 -4.16
C LEU A 88 -14.51 4.36 -5.52
N ARG A 89 -14.88 5.06 -6.60
CA ARG A 89 -14.30 4.85 -7.94
C ARG A 89 -12.83 5.24 -8.06
N GLN A 90 -12.30 6.00 -7.11
CA GLN A 90 -10.88 6.35 -7.08
C GLN A 90 -9.97 5.13 -7.00
N ILE A 91 -10.48 4.01 -6.49
CA ILE A 91 -9.72 2.75 -6.44
C ILE A 91 -9.34 2.24 -7.85
N VAL A 92 -10.10 2.60 -8.88
CA VAL A 92 -9.80 2.26 -10.28
C VAL A 92 -8.55 2.99 -10.77
N VAL A 93 -8.32 4.22 -10.29
CA VAL A 93 -7.08 4.96 -10.58
C VAL A 93 -5.89 4.23 -9.96
N PHE A 94 -6.04 3.75 -8.73
CA PHE A 94 -5.01 2.93 -8.07
C PHE A 94 -4.74 1.62 -8.84
N ALA A 95 -5.78 0.95 -9.38
CA ALA A 95 -5.61 -0.23 -10.22
C ALA A 95 -4.77 0.07 -11.48
N ARG A 96 -5.03 1.18 -12.17
CA ARG A 96 -4.25 1.60 -13.34
C ARG A 96 -2.78 1.84 -13.01
N GLN A 97 -2.49 2.47 -11.88
CA GLN A 97 -1.12 2.67 -11.43
C GLN A 97 -0.45 1.32 -11.09
N SER A 98 -1.18 0.41 -10.46
CA SER A 98 -0.68 -0.94 -10.14
C SER A 98 -0.34 -1.74 -11.40
N GLU A 99 -1.14 -1.66 -12.46
CA GLU A 99 -0.85 -2.32 -13.74
C GLU A 99 0.37 -1.72 -14.45
N GLN A 100 0.67 -0.42 -14.23
CA GLN A 100 1.87 0.22 -14.77
C GLN A 100 3.14 -0.21 -14.01
N GLU A 101 3.04 -0.52 -12.71
CA GLU A 101 4.15 -0.91 -11.85
C GLU A 101 3.86 -2.23 -11.11
N PRO A 102 3.71 -3.37 -11.84
CA PRO A 102 3.33 -4.64 -11.23
C PRO A 102 4.31 -5.14 -10.17
N GLY A 103 5.58 -4.77 -10.27
CA GLY A 103 6.59 -5.08 -9.26
C GLY A 103 6.31 -4.45 -7.90
N LEU A 104 5.78 -3.22 -7.85
CA LEU A 104 5.37 -2.57 -6.59
C LEU A 104 4.11 -3.23 -5.99
N ALA A 105 3.16 -3.64 -6.83
CA ALA A 105 1.96 -4.35 -6.37
C ALA A 105 2.33 -5.74 -5.81
N ALA A 106 3.18 -6.50 -6.51
CA ALA A 106 3.70 -7.77 -6.05
C ALA A 106 4.46 -7.65 -4.72
N LEU A 107 5.33 -6.65 -4.61
CA LEU A 107 6.06 -6.37 -3.36
C LEU A 107 5.10 -6.17 -2.18
N HIS A 108 4.05 -5.35 -2.36
CA HIS A 108 3.05 -5.14 -1.32
C HIS A 108 2.42 -6.45 -0.85
N THR A 109 1.93 -7.26 -1.79
CA THR A 109 1.25 -8.52 -1.50
C THR A 109 2.19 -9.50 -0.78
N VAL A 110 3.43 -9.65 -1.25
CA VAL A 110 4.42 -10.53 -0.61
C VAL A 110 4.75 -10.06 0.81
N LEU A 111 5.03 -8.77 0.98
CA LEU A 111 5.40 -8.22 2.28
C LEU A 111 4.23 -8.26 3.28
N GLN A 112 2.99 -8.08 2.83
CA GLN A 112 1.80 -8.23 3.65
C GLN A 112 1.67 -9.66 4.20
N VAL A 113 1.81 -10.67 3.34
CA VAL A 113 1.76 -12.09 3.75
C VAL A 113 2.92 -12.48 4.66
N GLU A 114 4.14 -12.00 4.37
CA GLU A 114 5.31 -12.24 5.22
C GLU A 114 5.23 -11.56 6.61
N SER A 115 4.32 -10.60 6.78
CA SER A 115 4.16 -9.78 8.00
C SER A 115 3.01 -10.23 8.91
N PHE A 116 2.55 -11.47 8.81
CA PHE A 116 1.46 -11.98 9.67
C PHE A 116 1.88 -12.25 11.12
N GLU A 117 3.17 -12.26 11.43
CA GLU A 117 3.67 -12.50 12.81
C GLU A 117 3.39 -11.29 13.70
N PRO A 118 2.53 -11.43 14.74
CA PRO A 118 2.20 -10.33 15.65
C PRO A 118 3.43 -9.80 16.39
N GLY A 119 3.42 -8.51 16.71
CA GLY A 119 4.50 -7.85 17.46
C GLY A 119 5.69 -7.40 16.63
N THR A 120 5.72 -7.69 15.33
CA THR A 120 6.74 -7.13 14.44
C THR A 120 6.34 -5.73 13.94
N PRO A 121 7.31 -4.83 13.65
CA PRO A 121 7.00 -3.51 13.08
C PRO A 121 6.24 -3.57 11.75
N ALA A 122 6.54 -4.56 10.91
CA ALA A 122 5.83 -4.77 9.65
C ALA A 122 4.38 -5.22 9.87
N HIS A 123 4.13 -6.13 10.82
CA HIS A 123 2.77 -6.50 11.20
C HIS A 123 1.98 -5.29 11.67
N GLN A 124 2.55 -4.47 12.56
CA GLN A 124 1.90 -3.26 13.06
C GLN A 124 1.56 -2.30 11.92
N TYR A 125 2.48 -2.10 10.97
CA TYR A 125 2.26 -1.25 9.80
C TYR A 125 1.05 -1.73 8.98
N PHE A 126 1.01 -3.02 8.57
CA PHE A 126 -0.09 -3.56 7.77
C PHE A 126 -1.42 -3.60 8.52
N HIS A 127 -1.38 -3.86 9.83
CA HIS A 127 -2.55 -3.79 10.69
C HIS A 127 -3.14 -2.38 10.71
N ASP A 128 -2.32 -1.36 10.95
CA ASP A 128 -2.77 0.04 11.03
C ASP A 128 -3.24 0.53 9.66
N ARG A 129 -2.53 0.16 8.58
CA ARG A 129 -2.94 0.44 7.21
C ARG A 129 -4.32 -0.17 6.88
N SER A 130 -4.52 -1.43 7.19
CA SER A 130 -5.80 -2.12 6.97
C SER A 130 -6.94 -1.45 7.74
N ARG A 131 -6.70 -1.06 9.00
CA ARG A 131 -7.68 -0.32 9.80
C ARG A 131 -8.00 1.04 9.19
N PHE A 132 -6.98 1.78 8.75
CA PHE A 132 -7.14 3.10 8.14
C PHE A 132 -8.00 3.02 6.88
N VAL A 133 -7.67 2.13 5.94
CA VAL A 133 -8.41 2.01 4.67
C VAL A 133 -9.84 1.56 4.90
N ARG A 134 -10.08 0.60 5.81
CA ARG A 134 -11.45 0.19 6.17
C ARG A 134 -12.24 1.33 6.80
N ALA A 135 -11.65 2.08 7.72
CA ALA A 135 -12.30 3.23 8.36
C ALA A 135 -12.63 4.34 7.34
N TRP A 136 -11.77 4.53 6.33
CA TRP A 136 -12.02 5.47 5.24
C TRP A 136 -13.24 5.03 4.41
N VAL A 137 -13.32 3.76 3.97
CA VAL A 137 -14.49 3.24 3.25
C VAL A 137 -15.75 3.32 4.11
N GLU A 138 -15.68 2.89 5.38
CA GLU A 138 -16.81 2.96 6.33
C GLU A 138 -17.31 4.40 6.48
N HIS A 139 -16.41 5.37 6.58
CA HIS A 139 -16.76 6.78 6.67
C HIS A 139 -17.57 7.27 5.45
N ILE A 140 -17.13 6.91 4.24
CA ILE A 140 -17.85 7.23 2.99
C ILE A 140 -19.25 6.61 3.03
N LEU A 141 -19.37 5.32 3.35
CA LEU A 141 -20.64 4.62 3.37
C LEU A 141 -21.62 5.21 4.39
N VAL A 142 -21.12 5.53 5.60
CA VAL A 142 -21.95 6.15 6.66
C VAL A 142 -22.39 7.57 6.25
N ALA A 143 -21.52 8.35 5.63
CA ALA A 143 -21.88 9.69 5.14
C ALA A 143 -22.93 9.59 4.02
N SER A 144 -22.76 8.70 3.07
CA SER A 144 -23.72 8.45 1.98
C SER A 144 -25.06 7.87 2.49
N GLN A 145 -25.04 7.05 3.55
CA GLN A 145 -26.27 6.56 4.18
C GLN A 145 -27.05 7.69 4.85
N ARG A 146 -26.35 8.63 5.51
CA ARG A 146 -26.98 9.83 6.09
C ARG A 146 -27.55 10.78 5.01
N ALA A 147 -26.91 10.81 3.84
CA ALA A 147 -27.37 11.58 2.70
C ALA A 147 -28.54 10.91 1.92
N GLY A 148 -28.89 9.66 2.27
CA GLY A 148 -29.95 8.90 1.60
C GLY A 148 -29.51 8.22 0.30
N GLU A 149 -28.20 8.17 0.01
CA GLU A 149 -27.66 7.45 -1.16
C GLU A 149 -27.55 5.94 -0.90
N VAL A 150 -27.29 5.54 0.35
CA VAL A 150 -27.18 4.15 0.78
C VAL A 150 -28.41 3.76 1.60
N ARG A 151 -28.93 2.56 1.35
CA ARG A 151 -30.09 2.04 2.10
C ARG A 151 -29.82 2.00 3.61
N PRO A 152 -30.85 2.27 4.45
CA PRO A 152 -30.69 2.33 5.90
C PRO A 152 -30.42 0.96 6.57
N ASP A 153 -30.71 -0.15 5.88
CA ASP A 153 -30.49 -1.52 6.35
C ASP A 153 -29.06 -2.04 6.09
N VAL A 154 -28.22 -1.27 5.40
CA VAL A 154 -26.84 -1.66 5.06
C VAL A 154 -25.94 -1.52 6.29
N ASP A 155 -25.27 -2.61 6.67
CA ASP A 155 -24.17 -2.56 7.63
C ASP A 155 -22.91 -2.00 6.98
N CYS A 156 -22.70 -0.69 7.12
CA CYS A 156 -21.57 0.03 6.51
C CYS A 156 -20.20 -0.53 6.94
N LYS A 157 -20.08 -1.00 8.18
CA LYS A 157 -18.84 -1.58 8.70
C LYS A 157 -18.53 -2.93 8.05
N ALA A 158 -19.52 -3.81 7.93
CA ALA A 158 -19.37 -5.08 7.25
C ALA A 158 -19.06 -4.86 5.76
N LYS A 159 -19.77 -3.95 5.10
CA LYS A 159 -19.53 -3.61 3.68
C LYS A 159 -18.15 -2.99 3.41
N ALA A 160 -17.63 -2.20 4.32
CA ALA A 160 -16.26 -1.71 4.21
C ALA A 160 -15.22 -2.84 4.28
N ALA A 161 -15.44 -3.84 5.13
CA ALA A 161 -14.58 -5.02 5.21
C ALA A 161 -14.65 -5.87 3.94
N GLU A 162 -15.86 -6.12 3.39
CA GLU A 162 -16.06 -6.84 2.12
C GLU A 162 -15.37 -6.12 0.96
N PHE A 163 -15.48 -4.79 0.90
CA PHE A 163 -14.85 -3.96 -0.13
C PHE A 163 -13.32 -4.18 -0.15
N ILE A 164 -12.67 -4.06 1.00
CA ILE A 164 -11.21 -4.25 1.09
C ILE A 164 -10.81 -5.69 0.79
N ALA A 165 -11.56 -6.68 1.31
CA ALA A 165 -11.28 -8.10 1.05
C ALA A 165 -11.32 -8.44 -0.45
N PHE A 166 -12.26 -7.84 -1.20
CA PHE A 166 -12.30 -8.00 -2.64
C PHE A 166 -11.06 -7.40 -3.32
N LEU A 167 -10.66 -6.17 -2.97
CA LEU A 167 -9.53 -5.51 -3.59
C LEU A 167 -8.22 -6.29 -3.40
N GLU A 168 -7.98 -6.78 -2.19
CA GLU A 168 -6.80 -7.60 -1.88
C GLU A 168 -6.82 -8.92 -2.68
N GLY A 169 -7.97 -9.61 -2.74
CA GLY A 169 -8.13 -10.84 -3.51
C GLY A 169 -7.97 -10.64 -5.02
N ALA A 170 -8.52 -9.58 -5.57
CA ALA A 170 -8.42 -9.23 -6.99
C ALA A 170 -6.97 -8.90 -7.39
N ALA A 171 -6.23 -8.20 -6.53
CA ALA A 171 -4.81 -7.92 -6.75
C ALA A 171 -3.97 -9.21 -6.81
N VAL A 172 -4.24 -10.17 -5.92
CA VAL A 172 -3.58 -11.48 -5.94
C VAL A 172 -3.92 -12.24 -7.23
N LEU A 173 -5.19 -12.27 -7.64
CA LEU A 173 -5.63 -12.95 -8.85
C LEU A 173 -4.92 -12.40 -10.10
N TRP A 174 -4.91 -11.07 -10.24
CA TRP A 174 -4.22 -10.40 -11.34
C TRP A 174 -2.71 -10.67 -11.36
N LEU A 175 -2.04 -10.67 -10.20
CA LEU A 175 -0.60 -10.98 -10.11
C LEU A 175 -0.27 -12.42 -10.51
N ILE A 176 -1.20 -13.36 -10.30
CA ILE A 176 -1.04 -14.78 -10.69
C ILE A 176 -1.36 -14.97 -12.18
N ASP A 177 -2.40 -14.30 -12.68
CA ASP A 177 -2.86 -14.40 -14.06
C ASP A 177 -2.93 -12.99 -14.71
N PRO A 178 -1.87 -12.57 -15.41
CA PRO A 178 -1.83 -11.26 -16.09
C PRO A 178 -2.82 -11.10 -17.25
N ALA A 179 -3.53 -12.18 -17.67
CA ALA A 179 -4.62 -12.06 -18.64
C ALA A 179 -5.89 -11.42 -18.02
N VAL A 180 -5.96 -11.39 -16.69
CA VAL A 180 -7.03 -10.72 -15.95
C VAL A 180 -6.64 -9.24 -15.78
N SER A 181 -7.52 -8.31 -16.18
CA SER A 181 -7.31 -6.87 -15.93
C SER A 181 -7.74 -6.50 -14.51
N LEU A 182 -6.82 -5.92 -13.74
CA LEU A 182 -7.11 -5.40 -12.41
C LEU A 182 -8.05 -4.20 -12.49
N VAL A 183 -7.87 -3.36 -13.51
CA VAL A 183 -8.73 -2.20 -13.78
C VAL A 183 -10.18 -2.65 -13.99
N ASP A 184 -10.41 -3.67 -14.83
CA ASP A 184 -11.75 -4.17 -15.12
C ASP A 184 -12.37 -4.83 -13.88
N LEU A 185 -11.58 -5.60 -13.10
CA LEU A 185 -12.05 -6.19 -11.85
C LEU A 185 -12.52 -5.13 -10.85
N TYR A 186 -11.73 -4.08 -10.67
CA TYR A 186 -12.08 -3.02 -9.73
C TYR A 186 -13.26 -2.19 -10.22
N GLN A 187 -13.31 -1.85 -11.51
CA GLN A 187 -14.43 -1.10 -12.08
C GLN A 187 -15.76 -1.86 -11.93
N ASN A 188 -15.79 -3.12 -12.38
CA ASN A 188 -16.98 -3.96 -12.31
C ASN A 188 -17.44 -4.18 -10.87
N PHE A 189 -16.49 -4.41 -9.96
CA PHE A 189 -16.81 -4.58 -8.55
C PHE A 189 -17.41 -3.31 -7.94
N VAL A 190 -16.78 -2.15 -8.14
CA VAL A 190 -17.25 -0.89 -7.55
C VAL A 190 -18.64 -0.53 -8.07
N ASP A 191 -18.89 -0.70 -9.37
CA ASP A 191 -20.20 -0.40 -9.97
C ASP A 191 -21.28 -1.35 -9.40
N SER A 192 -21.02 -2.67 -9.35
CA SER A 192 -21.94 -3.64 -8.74
C SER A 192 -22.12 -3.41 -7.24
N PHE A 193 -21.04 -3.06 -6.52
CA PHE A 193 -21.10 -2.77 -5.09
C PHE A 193 -22.00 -1.58 -4.80
N ILE A 194 -21.83 -0.47 -5.55
CA ILE A 194 -22.67 0.73 -5.42
C ILE A 194 -24.13 0.38 -5.74
N GLU A 195 -24.39 -0.32 -6.85
CA GLU A 195 -25.75 -0.73 -7.23
C GLU A 195 -26.46 -1.53 -6.11
N VAL A 196 -25.75 -2.47 -5.50
CA VAL A 196 -26.30 -3.34 -4.44
C VAL A 196 -26.65 -2.57 -3.16
N ILE A 197 -25.91 -1.53 -2.80
CA ILE A 197 -26.11 -0.79 -1.54
C ILE A 197 -26.94 0.49 -1.70
N SER A 198 -27.17 0.96 -2.92
CA SER A 198 -27.92 2.20 -3.20
C SER A 198 -29.36 2.13 -2.75
N ALA A 199 -29.93 3.29 -2.38
CA ALA A 199 -31.29 3.47 -1.89
C ALA A 199 -32.32 3.40 -3.03
#